data_b4af662e75f496468bee6be014335057
#
_entry.id   b4af662e75f496468bee6be014335057
#
_cell.length_a   1.000
_cell.length_b   1.000
_cell.length_c   1.000
_cell.angle_alpha   90.00
_cell.angle_beta   90.00
_cell.angle_gamma   90.00
#
_symmetry.space_group_name_H-M   'P 1'
#
loop_
_entity.id
_entity.type
_entity.pdbx_description
1 polymer ?
#
loop_
_entity_poly.entity_id
_entity_poly.type
_entity_poly.pdbx_seq_one_letter_code
_entity_poly.pdbx_strand_id
1 'polypeptide(L)'
;MEPRSYFVFIGDETAPFLNIALRAKKVVRNKNLKKSRQEARRGKMSFFAYFKEEFQVIQERDPAIHSPMEVLLYPSFRVMLKYRRAHKLYLKGHYFLARWISQRAARKTGIEIHPGATIGKGLFIDHGAGVIIGETTVIGDNVTLYQGVTLGGNGKETGKRHPTLEDNVMVSAGAKIIGSFTIGENSKIGAG
;
A
#
# COMPACT_ATOMS: atom_id res chain seq x y z
N MET A 1 -71.59 -0.87 -19.69
CA MET A 1 -70.59 -1.50 -18.82
C MET A 1 -69.24 -0.90 -19.20
N GLU A 2 -68.77 0.08 -18.44
CA GLU A 2 -67.45 0.69 -18.67
C GLU A 2 -66.35 -0.11 -17.99
N PRO A 3 -65.16 -0.23 -18.60
CA PRO A 3 -64.03 -0.93 -17.96
C PRO A 3 -63.38 -0.02 -16.92
N ARG A 4 -63.30 -0.52 -15.68
CA ARG A 4 -62.57 0.13 -14.58
C ARG A 4 -61.07 0.08 -14.89
N SER A 5 -60.44 1.23 -15.07
CA SER A 5 -58.98 1.40 -15.13
C SER A 5 -58.39 1.22 -13.72
N TYR A 6 -57.57 0.17 -13.52
CA TYR A 6 -56.72 0.01 -12.36
C TYR A 6 -55.47 0.82 -12.51
N PHE A 7 -55.34 1.89 -11.76
CA PHE A 7 -54.02 2.56 -11.59
C PHE A 7 -53.18 1.72 -10.63
N VAL A 8 -52.15 1.06 -11.12
CA VAL A 8 -51.07 0.48 -10.29
C VAL A 8 -50.10 1.56 -9.97
N PHE A 9 -50.07 2.05 -8.74
CA PHE A 9 -48.96 2.86 -8.23
C PHE A 9 -47.76 1.96 -8.08
N ILE A 10 -46.82 2.01 -9.04
CA ILE A 10 -45.49 1.49 -8.86
C ILE A 10 -44.75 2.51 -8.01
N GLY A 11 -44.67 2.27 -6.71
CA GLY A 11 -43.82 3.05 -5.82
C GLY A 11 -42.38 2.99 -6.32
N ASP A 12 -41.72 4.13 -6.39
CA ASP A 12 -40.34 4.26 -6.83
C ASP A 12 -39.39 3.63 -5.77
N GLU A 13 -39.26 2.31 -5.80
CA GLU A 13 -38.35 1.53 -4.91
C GLU A 13 -36.88 1.74 -5.26
N THR A 14 -36.57 2.50 -6.32
CA THR A 14 -35.19 2.74 -6.76
C THR A 14 -34.46 3.83 -5.96
N ALA A 15 -35.22 4.70 -5.30
CA ALA A 15 -34.67 5.85 -4.56
C ALA A 15 -33.68 5.48 -3.43
N PRO A 16 -33.90 4.43 -2.60
CA PRO A 16 -32.93 4.05 -1.57
C PRO A 16 -31.63 3.49 -2.17
N PHE A 17 -31.70 2.70 -3.25
CA PHE A 17 -30.51 2.15 -3.92
C PHE A 17 -29.68 3.22 -4.63
N LEU A 18 -30.32 4.19 -5.25
CA LEU A 18 -29.65 5.32 -5.89
C LEU A 18 -28.90 6.18 -4.84
N ASN A 19 -29.50 6.41 -3.68
CA ASN A 19 -28.85 7.15 -2.59
C ASN A 19 -27.66 6.40 -2.00
N ILE A 20 -27.73 5.06 -1.87
CA ILE A 20 -26.62 4.21 -1.43
C ILE A 20 -25.49 4.28 -2.47
N ALA A 21 -25.80 4.14 -3.76
CA ALA A 21 -24.81 4.20 -4.84
C ALA A 21 -24.12 5.57 -4.93
N LEU A 22 -24.88 6.67 -4.77
CA LEU A 22 -24.34 8.03 -4.74
C LEU A 22 -23.46 8.28 -3.51
N ARG A 23 -23.86 7.79 -2.33
CA ARG A 23 -23.01 7.84 -1.12
C ARG A 23 -21.74 7.03 -1.29
N ALA A 24 -21.80 5.81 -1.84
CA ALA A 24 -20.63 4.99 -2.13
C ALA A 24 -19.67 5.69 -3.12
N LYS A 25 -20.20 6.25 -4.25
CA LYS A 25 -19.39 7.04 -5.20
C LYS A 25 -18.74 8.26 -4.54
N LYS A 26 -19.46 8.96 -3.65
CA LYS A 26 -18.93 10.13 -2.91
C LYS A 26 -17.83 9.74 -1.94
N VAL A 27 -17.97 8.60 -1.24
CA VAL A 27 -16.94 8.05 -0.33
C VAL A 27 -15.69 7.65 -1.11
N VAL A 28 -15.84 6.91 -2.22
CA VAL A 28 -14.71 6.52 -3.10
C VAL A 28 -14.01 7.75 -3.69
N ARG A 29 -14.76 8.72 -4.17
CA ARG A 29 -14.20 9.99 -4.70
C ARG A 29 -13.43 10.77 -3.63
N ASN A 30 -13.95 10.84 -2.39
CA ASN A 30 -13.27 11.51 -1.28
C ASN A 30 -12.01 10.76 -0.84
N LYS A 31 -12.03 9.42 -0.80
CA LYS A 31 -10.82 8.60 -0.55
C LYS A 31 -9.76 8.87 -1.63
N ASN A 32 -10.14 8.90 -2.91
CA ASN A 32 -9.22 9.18 -4.01
C ASN A 32 -8.62 10.60 -3.96
N LEU A 33 -9.43 11.62 -3.61
CA LEU A 33 -8.95 12.99 -3.43
C LEU A 33 -8.01 13.14 -2.22
N LYS A 34 -8.28 12.44 -1.11
CA LYS A 34 -7.37 12.41 0.03
C LYS A 34 -6.04 11.74 -0.36
N LYS A 35 -6.10 10.62 -1.09
CA LYS A 35 -4.94 9.87 -1.56
C LYS A 35 -4.06 10.72 -2.50
N SER A 36 -4.66 11.39 -3.50
CA SER A 36 -3.91 12.26 -4.43
C SER A 36 -3.27 13.46 -3.74
N ARG A 37 -3.95 14.08 -2.75
CA ARG A 37 -3.37 15.16 -1.93
C ARG A 37 -2.22 14.67 -1.06
N GLN A 38 -2.31 13.44 -0.54
CA GLN A 38 -1.29 12.81 0.28
C GLN A 38 -0.05 12.46 -0.55
N GLU A 39 -0.24 11.93 -1.77
CA GLU A 39 0.83 11.68 -2.74
C GLU A 39 1.53 12.98 -3.18
N ALA A 40 0.78 14.05 -3.43
CA ALA A 40 1.34 15.37 -3.76
C ALA A 40 2.15 15.97 -2.59
N ARG A 41 1.71 15.79 -1.34
CA ARG A 41 2.46 16.20 -0.15
C ARG A 41 3.75 15.38 0.02
N ARG A 42 3.73 14.08 -0.28
CA ARG A 42 4.90 13.19 -0.21
C ARG A 42 5.98 13.54 -1.22
N GLY A 43 5.60 13.92 -2.44
CA GLY A 43 6.56 14.40 -3.44
C GLY A 43 7.42 15.57 -2.96
N LYS A 44 6.95 16.33 -1.95
CA LYS A 44 7.62 17.47 -1.36
C LYS A 44 8.34 17.18 -0.04
N MET A 45 8.21 15.97 0.54
CA MET A 45 8.90 15.65 1.81
C MET A 45 10.42 15.65 1.64
N SER A 46 11.10 16.26 2.61
CA SER A 46 12.56 16.23 2.69
C SER A 46 13.07 14.85 3.09
N PHE A 47 14.34 14.58 2.83
CA PHE A 47 14.98 13.33 3.26
C PHE A 47 14.94 13.16 4.80
N PHE A 48 15.14 14.25 5.54
CA PHE A 48 15.09 14.24 7.01
C PHE A 48 13.69 13.89 7.54
N ALA A 49 12.63 14.33 6.85
CA ALA A 49 11.27 13.97 7.24
C ALA A 49 11.01 12.47 7.07
N TYR A 50 11.48 11.86 5.96
CA TYR A 50 11.41 10.41 5.79
C TYR A 50 12.25 9.66 6.82
N PHE A 51 13.46 10.14 7.10
CA PHE A 51 14.32 9.53 8.12
C PHE A 51 13.61 9.48 9.48
N LYS A 52 13.02 10.61 9.90
CA LYS A 52 12.30 10.70 11.17
C LYS A 52 11.06 9.78 11.19
N GLU A 53 10.29 9.74 10.12
CA GLU A 53 9.10 8.89 10.00
C GLU A 53 9.48 7.41 10.14
N GLU A 54 10.42 6.92 9.34
CA GLU A 54 10.84 5.51 9.36
C GLU A 54 11.49 5.12 10.71
N PHE A 55 12.21 6.06 11.33
CA PHE A 55 12.81 5.85 12.64
C PHE A 55 11.76 5.65 13.72
N GLN A 56 10.75 6.55 13.77
CA GLN A 56 9.67 6.49 14.74
C GLN A 56 8.82 5.22 14.58
N VAL A 57 8.51 4.83 13.36
CA VAL A 57 7.70 3.62 13.07
C VAL A 57 8.32 2.37 13.70
N ILE A 58 9.62 2.19 13.55
CA ILE A 58 10.32 1.01 14.08
C ILE A 58 10.41 1.10 15.60
N GLN A 59 10.79 2.26 16.14
CA GLN A 59 10.92 2.47 17.58
C GLN A 59 9.60 2.25 18.33
N GLU A 60 8.47 2.62 17.73
CA GLU A 60 7.15 2.48 18.36
C GLU A 60 6.57 1.06 18.26
N ARG A 61 6.98 0.29 17.23
CA ARG A 61 6.34 -0.99 16.91
C ARG A 61 7.13 -2.22 17.30
N ASP A 62 8.44 -2.10 17.47
CA ASP A 62 9.27 -3.23 17.90
C ASP A 62 9.61 -3.12 19.40
N PRO A 63 9.01 -3.98 20.24
CA PRO A 63 9.28 -3.98 21.69
C PRO A 63 10.69 -4.50 22.03
N ALA A 64 11.43 -5.10 21.09
CA ALA A 64 12.77 -5.62 21.31
C ALA A 64 13.86 -4.54 21.27
N ILE A 65 13.50 -3.28 20.95
CA ILE A 65 14.47 -2.19 20.88
C ILE A 65 14.81 -1.68 22.28
N HIS A 66 16.06 -1.82 22.67
CA HIS A 66 16.60 -1.30 23.93
C HIS A 66 17.27 0.08 23.78
N SER A 67 17.78 0.38 22.57
CA SER A 67 18.44 1.65 22.26
C SER A 67 17.94 2.23 20.93
N PRO A 68 17.65 3.54 20.86
CA PRO A 68 17.25 4.19 19.61
C PRO A 68 18.25 3.97 18.46
N MET A 69 19.53 3.79 18.77
CA MET A 69 20.58 3.54 17.75
C MET A 69 20.41 2.19 17.03
N GLU A 70 19.75 1.21 17.66
CA GLU A 70 19.49 -0.10 17.06
C GLU A 70 18.61 0.01 15.79
N VAL A 71 17.72 1.01 15.72
CA VAL A 71 16.89 1.27 14.55
C VAL A 71 17.72 1.39 13.25
N LEU A 72 18.93 1.96 13.36
CA LEU A 72 19.83 2.13 12.21
C LEU A 72 20.34 0.80 11.64
N LEU A 73 20.28 -0.28 12.43
CA LEU A 73 20.69 -1.61 12.03
C LEU A 73 19.59 -2.39 11.31
N TYR A 74 18.33 -1.96 11.47
CA TYR A 74 17.17 -2.65 10.88
C TYR A 74 17.22 -2.65 9.35
N PRO A 75 17.10 -3.82 8.71
CA PRO A 75 17.04 -3.92 7.26
C PRO A 75 15.87 -3.09 6.68
N SER A 76 14.71 -3.11 7.34
CA SER A 76 13.52 -2.35 6.96
C SER A 76 13.78 -0.84 6.93
N PHE A 77 14.43 -0.26 7.94
CA PHE A 77 14.83 1.14 7.94
C PHE A 77 15.68 1.50 6.72
N ARG A 78 16.70 0.67 6.48
CA ARG A 78 17.67 0.92 5.39
C ARG A 78 17.02 0.79 4.01
N VAL A 79 16.15 -0.20 3.79
CA VAL A 79 15.48 -0.40 2.51
C VAL A 79 14.47 0.70 2.24
N MET A 80 13.69 1.13 3.24
CA MET A 80 12.70 2.19 3.08
C MET A 80 13.33 3.52 2.68
N LEU A 81 14.42 3.94 3.30
CA LEU A 81 15.15 5.14 2.89
C LEU A 81 15.66 5.07 1.45
N LYS A 82 16.14 3.89 1.00
CA LYS A 82 16.56 3.67 -0.39
C LYS A 82 15.37 3.66 -1.34
N TYR A 83 14.28 2.99 -0.96
CA TYR A 83 13.03 2.98 -1.73
C TYR A 83 12.50 4.41 -1.98
N ARG A 84 12.41 5.26 -0.95
CA ARG A 84 11.94 6.66 -1.09
C ARG A 84 12.77 7.45 -2.13
N ARG A 85 14.09 7.22 -2.18
CA ARG A 85 14.95 7.83 -3.20
C ARG A 85 14.72 7.24 -4.58
N ALA A 86 14.67 5.92 -4.69
CA ALA A 86 14.45 5.20 -5.94
C ALA A 86 13.09 5.54 -6.54
N HIS A 87 12.04 5.60 -5.73
CA HIS A 87 10.69 5.99 -6.15
C HIS A 87 10.64 7.40 -6.74
N LYS A 88 11.32 8.38 -6.10
CA LYS A 88 11.41 9.75 -6.66
C LYS A 88 12.08 9.78 -8.03
N LEU A 89 13.10 8.97 -8.26
CA LEU A 89 13.78 8.85 -9.55
C LEU A 89 12.89 8.15 -10.57
N TYR A 90 12.17 7.10 -10.15
CA TYR A 90 11.23 6.38 -10.99
C TYR A 90 10.13 7.30 -11.52
N LEU A 91 9.53 8.12 -10.65
CA LEU A 91 8.50 9.11 -11.03
C LEU A 91 9.01 10.20 -11.97
N LYS A 92 10.32 10.46 -12.01
CA LYS A 92 10.98 11.37 -12.95
C LYS A 92 11.42 10.69 -14.25
N GLY A 93 11.13 9.40 -14.45
CA GLY A 93 11.52 8.65 -15.65
C GLY A 93 12.95 8.09 -15.61
N HIS A 94 13.70 8.26 -14.54
CA HIS A 94 15.07 7.73 -14.41
C HIS A 94 15.04 6.25 -13.99
N TYR A 95 14.43 5.39 -14.80
CA TYR A 95 14.11 4.00 -14.46
C TYR A 95 15.34 3.14 -14.16
N PHE A 96 16.41 3.26 -14.96
CA PHE A 96 17.64 2.50 -14.74
C PHE A 96 18.24 2.81 -13.37
N LEU A 97 18.39 4.09 -13.04
CA LEU A 97 18.99 4.52 -11.78
C LEU A 97 18.12 4.15 -10.57
N ALA A 98 16.80 4.26 -10.72
CA ALA A 98 15.84 3.81 -9.72
C ALA A 98 15.96 2.30 -9.45
N ARG A 99 16.02 1.47 -10.50
CA ARG A 99 16.22 0.02 -10.38
C ARG A 99 17.59 -0.34 -9.79
N TRP A 100 18.64 0.36 -10.20
CA TRP A 100 19.98 0.14 -9.64
C TRP A 100 20.01 0.35 -8.12
N ILE A 101 19.39 1.44 -7.62
CA ILE A 101 19.26 1.69 -6.17
C ILE A 101 18.45 0.59 -5.49
N SER A 102 17.30 0.22 -6.06
CA SER A 102 16.42 -0.82 -5.53
C SER A 102 17.14 -2.18 -5.43
N GLN A 103 17.80 -2.63 -6.49
CA GLN A 103 18.52 -3.90 -6.51
C GLN A 103 19.72 -3.92 -5.55
N ARG A 104 20.41 -2.77 -5.41
CA ARG A 104 21.49 -2.64 -4.43
C ARG A 104 20.96 -2.67 -2.99
N ALA A 105 19.76 -2.14 -2.75
CA ALA A 105 19.10 -2.23 -1.46
C ALA A 105 18.69 -3.68 -1.15
N ALA A 106 18.06 -4.38 -2.09
CA ALA A 106 17.64 -5.77 -1.95
C ALA A 106 18.80 -6.70 -1.59
N ARG A 107 19.94 -6.60 -2.30
CA ARG A 107 21.15 -7.39 -1.98
C ARG A 107 21.68 -7.15 -0.58
N LYS A 108 21.51 -5.95 -0.01
CA LYS A 108 22.02 -5.61 1.33
C LYS A 108 21.07 -5.92 2.47
N THR A 109 19.77 -6.02 2.18
CA THR A 109 18.73 -6.12 3.21
C THR A 109 17.91 -7.40 3.12
N GLY A 110 17.98 -8.12 2.00
CA GLY A 110 17.08 -9.25 1.73
C GLY A 110 15.64 -8.85 1.43
N ILE A 111 15.35 -7.54 1.29
CA ILE A 111 14.01 -7.00 1.03
C ILE A 111 14.00 -6.37 -0.36
N GLU A 112 13.17 -6.89 -1.25
CA GLU A 112 13.00 -6.33 -2.60
C GLU A 112 11.75 -5.44 -2.66
N ILE A 113 11.96 -4.15 -2.98
CA ILE A 113 10.88 -3.20 -3.24
C ILE A 113 11.09 -2.60 -4.63
N HIS A 114 10.13 -2.84 -5.54
CA HIS A 114 10.18 -2.20 -6.85
C HIS A 114 9.97 -0.70 -6.71
N PRO A 115 10.77 0.15 -7.38
CA PRO A 115 10.66 1.61 -7.22
C PRO A 115 9.35 2.20 -7.75
N GLY A 116 8.61 1.48 -8.58
CA GLY A 116 7.26 1.86 -9.05
C GLY A 116 6.15 1.64 -8.02
N ALA A 117 6.36 0.83 -7.00
CA ALA A 117 5.36 0.61 -5.95
C ALA A 117 4.99 1.94 -5.26
N THR A 118 3.73 2.06 -4.83
CA THR A 118 3.24 3.21 -4.06
C THR A 118 3.04 2.79 -2.61
N ILE A 119 3.82 3.35 -1.69
CA ILE A 119 3.79 2.95 -0.27
C ILE A 119 3.40 4.13 0.59
N GLY A 120 2.42 3.91 1.45
CA GLY A 120 1.88 4.81 2.44
C GLY A 120 2.84 5.17 3.58
N LYS A 121 2.33 5.75 4.65
CA LYS A 121 3.05 6.07 5.87
C LYS A 121 3.01 4.90 6.82
N GLY A 122 4.03 4.81 7.69
CA GLY A 122 4.01 3.86 8.76
C GLY A 122 4.07 2.39 8.32
N LEU A 123 4.61 2.10 7.12
CA LEU A 123 4.89 0.71 6.75
C LEU A 123 5.94 0.15 7.70
N PHE A 124 5.56 -0.90 8.44
CA PHE A 124 6.47 -1.65 9.27
C PHE A 124 6.76 -3.00 8.63
N ILE A 125 8.03 -3.29 8.36
CA ILE A 125 8.49 -4.60 7.86
C ILE A 125 9.29 -5.25 8.97
N ASP A 126 8.69 -6.24 9.62
CA ASP A 126 9.33 -6.98 10.69
C ASP A 126 10.20 -8.11 10.12
N HIS A 127 11.42 -8.26 10.62
CA HIS A 127 12.48 -9.14 10.11
C HIS A 127 12.84 -8.86 8.64
N GLY A 128 11.91 -8.96 7.73
CA GLY A 128 11.96 -8.53 6.34
C GLY A 128 12.66 -9.47 5.35
N ALA A 129 13.39 -10.46 5.78
CA ALA A 129 14.09 -11.40 4.88
C ALA A 129 13.12 -12.04 3.87
N GLY A 130 13.41 -11.92 2.57
CA GLY A 130 12.58 -12.50 1.50
C GLY A 130 11.26 -11.78 1.23
N VAL A 131 11.04 -10.56 1.77
CA VAL A 131 9.90 -9.73 1.39
C VAL A 131 10.09 -9.22 -0.03
N ILE A 132 9.05 -9.36 -0.86
CA ILE A 132 9.00 -8.89 -2.26
C ILE A 132 7.78 -8.01 -2.46
N ILE A 133 8.00 -6.76 -2.89
CA ILE A 133 6.96 -5.79 -3.23
C ILE A 133 7.07 -5.41 -4.70
N GLY A 134 6.10 -5.86 -5.52
CA GLY A 134 6.10 -5.69 -6.97
C GLY A 134 5.74 -4.27 -7.43
N GLU A 135 5.97 -4.00 -8.71
CA GLU A 135 5.93 -2.67 -9.33
C GLU A 135 4.64 -1.88 -9.11
N THR A 136 3.49 -2.51 -9.37
CA THR A 136 2.19 -1.82 -9.30
C THR A 136 1.47 -2.05 -7.96
N THR A 137 2.20 -2.52 -6.93
CA THR A 137 1.67 -2.66 -5.57
C THR A 137 1.31 -1.29 -5.01
N VAL A 138 0.18 -1.23 -4.33
CA VAL A 138 -0.24 -0.06 -3.55
C VAL A 138 -0.39 -0.49 -2.11
N ILE A 139 0.29 0.19 -1.21
CA ILE A 139 0.24 -0.06 0.23
C ILE A 139 -0.26 1.20 0.92
N GLY A 140 -1.31 1.08 1.71
CA GLY A 140 -1.89 2.13 2.52
C GLY A 140 -1.01 2.58 3.68
N ASP A 141 -1.61 3.25 4.63
CA ASP A 141 -0.94 3.71 5.84
C ASP A 141 -0.95 2.64 6.95
N ASN A 142 0.08 2.61 7.79
CA ASN A 142 0.20 1.72 8.96
C ASN A 142 0.12 0.21 8.67
N VAL A 143 0.53 -0.22 7.49
CA VAL A 143 0.57 -1.63 7.12
C VAL A 143 1.76 -2.32 7.81
N THR A 144 1.57 -3.58 8.19
CA THR A 144 2.63 -4.46 8.74
C THR A 144 2.86 -5.63 7.81
N LEU A 145 4.12 -5.89 7.45
CA LEU A 145 4.55 -7.06 6.68
C LEU A 145 5.59 -7.84 7.48
N TYR A 146 5.47 -9.16 7.50
CA TYR A 146 6.48 -10.04 8.07
C TYR A 146 7.39 -10.64 6.99
N GLN A 147 8.45 -11.34 7.41
CA GLN A 147 9.40 -11.98 6.52
C GLN A 147 8.72 -12.92 5.50
N GLY A 148 9.33 -13.05 4.32
CA GLY A 148 8.87 -13.96 3.28
C GLY A 148 7.56 -13.57 2.58
N VAL A 149 6.94 -12.44 2.94
CA VAL A 149 5.73 -11.94 2.27
C VAL A 149 6.04 -11.57 0.82
N THR A 150 5.17 -12.00 -0.11
CA THR A 150 5.23 -11.61 -1.51
C THR A 150 3.95 -10.88 -1.93
N LEU A 151 4.11 -9.64 -2.40
CA LEU A 151 3.06 -8.87 -3.06
C LEU A 151 3.36 -8.88 -4.56
N GLY A 152 2.89 -9.94 -5.24
CA GLY A 152 3.29 -10.30 -6.60
C GLY A 152 2.18 -10.12 -7.65
N GLY A 153 2.57 -10.18 -8.92
CA GLY A 153 1.67 -10.26 -10.06
C GLY A 153 1.67 -11.66 -10.68
N ASN A 154 0.64 -11.98 -11.46
CA ASN A 154 0.53 -13.25 -12.18
C ASN A 154 1.42 -13.33 -13.44
N GLY A 155 2.14 -12.26 -13.79
CA GLY A 155 3.10 -12.19 -14.88
C GLY A 155 2.52 -12.05 -16.30
N LYS A 156 1.20 -12.07 -16.46
CA LYS A 156 0.53 -12.05 -17.79
C LYS A 156 -0.03 -10.70 -18.18
N GLU A 157 -0.21 -9.79 -17.24
CA GLU A 157 -0.91 -8.52 -17.44
C GLU A 157 0.07 -7.35 -17.49
N THR A 158 -0.22 -6.39 -18.36
CA THR A 158 0.37 -5.05 -18.34
C THR A 158 -0.50 -4.11 -17.49
N GLY A 159 0.09 -3.10 -16.85
CA GLY A 159 -0.65 -2.19 -15.99
C GLY A 159 -0.75 -2.67 -14.54
N LYS A 160 -1.91 -2.50 -13.90
CA LYS A 160 -2.14 -2.89 -12.49
C LYS A 160 -2.24 -4.41 -12.37
N ARG A 161 -1.18 -5.07 -11.87
CA ARG A 161 -1.06 -6.53 -11.75
C ARG A 161 -0.65 -7.03 -10.37
N HIS A 162 -0.36 -6.12 -9.44
CA HIS A 162 0.01 -6.43 -8.06
C HIS A 162 -1.08 -5.99 -7.09
N PRO A 163 -1.16 -6.54 -5.87
CA PRO A 163 -2.22 -6.25 -4.93
C PRO A 163 -2.22 -4.80 -4.44
N THR A 164 -3.37 -4.41 -3.90
CA THR A 164 -3.54 -3.21 -3.10
C THR A 164 -3.83 -3.62 -1.67
N LEU A 165 -3.07 -3.13 -0.72
CA LEU A 165 -3.35 -3.24 0.71
C LEU A 165 -3.89 -1.88 1.19
N GLU A 166 -5.07 -1.86 1.79
CA GLU A 166 -5.60 -0.65 2.41
C GLU A 166 -4.94 -0.39 3.77
N ASP A 167 -5.40 0.63 4.49
CA ASP A 167 -4.79 1.07 5.75
C ASP A 167 -4.90 -0.01 6.84
N ASN A 168 -3.91 -0.07 7.75
CA ASN A 168 -3.85 -0.96 8.90
C ASN A 168 -3.88 -2.47 8.56
N VAL A 169 -3.59 -2.87 7.32
CA VAL A 169 -3.51 -4.29 6.95
C VAL A 169 -2.26 -4.91 7.56
N MET A 170 -2.41 -6.13 8.06
CA MET A 170 -1.30 -6.97 8.52
C MET A 170 -1.19 -8.21 7.64
N VAL A 171 0.03 -8.51 7.17
CA VAL A 171 0.35 -9.71 6.37
C VAL A 171 1.42 -10.51 7.09
N SER A 172 1.05 -11.67 7.59
CA SER A 172 1.94 -12.53 8.38
C SER A 172 2.99 -13.25 7.54
N ALA A 173 3.93 -13.89 8.23
CA ALA A 173 5.10 -14.51 7.65
C ALA A 173 4.79 -15.49 6.51
N GLY A 174 5.52 -15.40 5.42
CA GLY A 174 5.45 -16.31 4.28
C GLY A 174 4.25 -16.15 3.35
N ALA A 175 3.25 -15.36 3.70
CA ALA A 175 2.03 -15.20 2.88
C ALA A 175 2.33 -14.66 1.47
N LYS A 176 1.69 -15.26 0.46
CA LYS A 176 1.85 -14.91 -0.96
C LYS A 176 0.54 -14.31 -1.49
N ILE A 177 0.54 -13.01 -1.75
CA ILE A 177 -0.60 -12.27 -2.29
C ILE A 177 -0.30 -11.95 -3.74
N ILE A 178 -0.96 -12.67 -4.66
CA ILE A 178 -0.63 -12.65 -6.10
C ILE A 178 -1.86 -12.20 -6.91
N GLY A 179 -1.73 -11.09 -7.63
CA GLY A 179 -2.80 -10.55 -8.46
C GLY A 179 -3.21 -9.13 -8.10
N SER A 180 -4.10 -8.52 -8.90
CA SER A 180 -4.46 -7.11 -8.82
C SER A 180 -5.67 -6.79 -7.92
N PHE A 181 -5.98 -7.64 -6.95
CA PHE A 181 -7.10 -7.43 -6.03
C PHE A 181 -6.71 -6.57 -4.81
N THR A 182 -7.72 -6.18 -4.05
CA THR A 182 -7.56 -5.31 -2.87
C THR A 182 -7.82 -6.09 -1.59
N ILE A 183 -6.92 -5.99 -0.63
CA ILE A 183 -7.10 -6.38 0.77
C ILE A 183 -7.65 -5.16 1.51
N GLY A 184 -8.84 -5.30 2.07
CA GLY A 184 -9.55 -4.21 2.73
C GLY A 184 -8.88 -3.76 4.03
N GLU A 185 -9.21 -2.55 4.44
CA GLU A 185 -8.73 -1.91 5.67
C GLU A 185 -8.90 -2.79 6.91
N ASN A 186 -7.92 -2.77 7.82
CA ASN A 186 -7.88 -3.55 9.06
C ASN A 186 -7.86 -5.08 8.90
N SER A 187 -7.68 -5.61 7.67
CA SER A 187 -7.57 -7.04 7.43
C SER A 187 -6.29 -7.63 8.00
N LYS A 188 -6.36 -8.88 8.46
CA LYS A 188 -5.20 -9.66 8.90
C LYS A 188 -5.09 -10.92 8.06
N ILE A 189 -3.95 -11.12 7.40
CA ILE A 189 -3.65 -12.30 6.60
C ILE A 189 -2.76 -13.22 7.43
N GLY A 190 -3.16 -14.49 7.55
CA GLY A 190 -2.42 -15.51 8.27
C GLY A 190 -1.06 -15.85 7.63
N ALA A 191 -0.24 -16.63 8.35
CA ALA A 191 1.04 -17.11 7.86
C ALA A 191 0.86 -18.21 6.77
N GLY A 192 1.78 -18.26 5.81
CA GLY A 192 1.73 -19.20 4.68
C GLY A 192 0.83 -18.70 3.58
#